data_638fdf943c297b5c76cdc4a4e1d16834
#
_entry.id   638fdf943c297b5c76cdc4a4e1d16834
#
_cell.length_a   1.000
_cell.length_b   1.000
_cell.length_c   1.000
_cell.angle_alpha   90.00
_cell.angle_beta   90.00
_cell.angle_gamma   90.00
#
_symmetry.space_group_name_H-M   'P 1'
#
loop_
_entity.id
_entity.type
_entity.pdbx_description
1 polymer ?
#
loop_
_entity_poly.entity_id
_entity_poly.type
_entity_poly.pdbx_seq_one_letter_code
_entity_poly.pdbx_strand_id
1 'polypeptide(L)'
;SSEVARNVDIPLSGVGGVGSYRDVVEYIMLGATTVQLCTAVMWNGYGQITKILKDLDAWMDQKGYKSFDEIRGIALKDITTVEKLAEMPPLFAEIDADKCTGCGLCKRSCFYRAIEKQGDVCAADKSKCDGCGLCAQLCPAKAITLR
;
A
#
# COMPACT_ATOMS: atom_id res chain seq x y z
N SER A 1 10.98 -0.45 -5.27
CA SER A 1 11.27 -1.33 -6.44
C SER A 1 10.91 -0.67 -7.78
N SER A 2 9.76 -0.01 -7.90
CA SER A 2 9.33 0.62 -9.15
C SER A 2 10.31 1.71 -9.66
N GLU A 3 10.83 2.53 -8.76
CA GLU A 3 11.82 3.57 -9.09
C GLU A 3 13.11 2.95 -9.63
N VAL A 4 13.60 1.89 -8.98
CA VAL A 4 14.77 1.14 -9.45
C VAL A 4 14.51 0.52 -10.81
N ALA A 5 13.35 -0.14 -11.00
CA ALA A 5 12.99 -0.80 -12.26
C ALA A 5 12.91 0.15 -13.46
N ARG A 6 12.66 1.44 -13.23
CA ARG A 6 12.65 2.48 -14.29
C ARG A 6 14.05 2.95 -14.69
N ASN A 7 15.02 2.82 -13.79
CA ASN A 7 16.33 3.47 -13.94
C ASN A 7 17.47 2.47 -14.18
N VAL A 8 17.21 1.17 -14.11
CA VAL A 8 18.24 0.14 -14.33
C VAL A 8 17.76 -0.93 -15.30
N ASP A 9 18.66 -1.39 -16.15
CA ASP A 9 18.40 -2.45 -17.14
C ASP A 9 19.04 -3.78 -16.69
N ILE A 10 18.80 -4.14 -15.43
CA ILE A 10 19.25 -5.40 -14.84
C ILE A 10 18.06 -6.15 -14.21
N PRO A 11 18.10 -7.50 -14.15
CA PRO A 11 17.07 -8.28 -13.48
C PRO A 11 16.93 -7.89 -12.00
N LEU A 12 15.71 -7.61 -11.56
CA LEU A 12 15.40 -7.24 -10.19
C LEU A 12 14.75 -8.39 -9.44
N SER A 13 15.14 -8.58 -8.19
CA SER A 13 14.49 -9.53 -7.28
C SER A 13 13.72 -8.79 -6.19
N GLY A 14 12.40 -8.97 -6.15
CA GLY A 14 11.54 -8.41 -5.11
C GLY A 14 11.60 -9.25 -3.84
N VAL A 15 11.75 -8.62 -2.67
CA VAL A 15 11.78 -9.29 -1.38
C VAL A 15 11.09 -8.47 -0.30
N GLY A 16 10.39 -9.17 0.60
CA GLY A 16 9.69 -8.58 1.75
C GLY A 16 8.18 -8.50 1.55
N GLY A 17 7.43 -8.81 2.61
CA GLY A 17 5.96 -8.74 2.63
C GLY A 17 5.23 -9.78 1.77
N VAL A 18 5.92 -10.73 1.14
CA VAL A 18 5.31 -11.70 0.23
C VAL A 18 4.65 -12.82 1.04
N GLY A 19 3.32 -12.86 1.07
CA GLY A 19 2.52 -13.86 1.76
C GLY A 19 1.49 -14.56 0.87
N SER A 20 1.23 -14.04 -0.34
CA SER A 20 0.23 -14.57 -1.26
C SER A 20 0.66 -14.41 -2.72
N TYR A 21 -0.09 -15.03 -3.64
CA TYR A 21 0.12 -14.85 -5.07
C TYR A 21 -0.06 -13.40 -5.53
N ARG A 22 -0.91 -12.63 -4.84
CA ARG A 22 -1.16 -11.22 -5.18
C ARG A 22 0.09 -10.38 -5.00
N ASP A 23 0.82 -10.60 -3.92
CA ASP A 23 2.07 -9.89 -3.66
C ASP A 23 3.13 -10.24 -4.72
N VAL A 24 3.16 -11.49 -5.19
CA VAL A 24 4.03 -11.90 -6.31
C VAL A 24 3.67 -11.15 -7.58
N VAL A 25 2.37 -11.11 -7.93
CA VAL A 25 1.87 -10.38 -9.10
C VAL A 25 2.23 -8.89 -9.04
N GLU A 26 2.03 -8.26 -7.88
CA GLU A 26 2.37 -6.85 -7.67
C GLU A 26 3.86 -6.58 -7.89
N TYR A 27 4.75 -7.41 -7.35
CA TYR A 27 6.18 -7.29 -7.60
C TYR A 27 6.55 -7.40 -9.08
N ILE A 28 5.96 -8.36 -9.79
CA ILE A 28 6.23 -8.55 -11.22
C ILE A 28 5.68 -7.39 -12.04
N MET A 29 4.46 -6.91 -11.75
CA MET A 29 3.88 -5.74 -12.40
C MET A 29 4.69 -4.46 -12.16
N LEU A 30 5.44 -4.40 -11.04
CA LEU A 30 6.36 -3.33 -10.69
C LEU A 30 7.80 -3.54 -11.24
N GLY A 31 7.99 -4.52 -12.12
CA GLY A 31 9.24 -4.74 -12.86
C GLY A 31 10.19 -5.78 -12.25
N ALA A 32 9.80 -6.49 -11.19
CA ALA A 32 10.62 -7.57 -10.67
C ALA A 32 10.67 -8.76 -11.65
N THR A 33 11.85 -9.37 -11.77
CA THR A 33 12.06 -10.58 -12.56
C THR A 33 11.83 -11.83 -11.71
N THR A 34 12.20 -11.75 -10.43
CA THR A 34 12.01 -12.82 -9.45
C THR A 34 11.46 -12.27 -8.16
N VAL A 35 10.81 -13.14 -7.37
CA VAL A 35 10.25 -12.77 -6.06
C VAL A 35 10.75 -13.76 -5.01
N GLN A 36 11.20 -13.26 -3.88
CA GLN A 36 11.75 -14.06 -2.78
C GLN A 36 10.77 -14.10 -1.61
N LEU A 37 10.63 -15.28 -1.01
CA LEU A 37 9.88 -15.51 0.21
C LEU A 37 10.82 -15.86 1.36
N CYS A 38 10.56 -15.30 2.54
CA CYS A 38 11.28 -15.65 3.76
C CYS A 38 10.28 -15.88 4.92
N THR A 39 9.82 -14.83 5.57
CA THR A 39 8.99 -14.87 6.79
C THR A 39 7.70 -15.67 6.60
N ALA A 40 7.06 -15.57 5.44
CA ALA A 40 5.84 -16.33 5.15
C ALA A 40 6.07 -17.85 5.21
N VAL A 41 7.23 -18.32 4.75
CA VAL A 41 7.61 -19.74 4.84
C VAL A 41 7.97 -20.13 6.27
N MET A 42 8.63 -19.24 7.02
CA MET A 42 8.94 -19.48 8.44
C MET A 42 7.68 -19.66 9.28
N TRP A 43 6.63 -18.90 9.01
CA TRP A 43 5.37 -18.96 9.77
C TRP A 43 4.42 -20.08 9.32
N ASN A 44 4.34 -20.32 8.01
CA ASN A 44 3.34 -21.22 7.41
C ASN A 44 3.93 -22.53 6.86
N GLY A 45 5.26 -22.70 6.96
CA GLY A 45 5.97 -23.86 6.40
C GLY A 45 6.11 -23.82 4.88
N TYR A 46 6.80 -24.80 4.33
CA TYR A 46 7.08 -24.90 2.88
C TYR A 46 5.83 -25.07 2.01
N GLY A 47 4.73 -25.57 2.57
CA GLY A 47 3.43 -25.66 1.88
C GLY A 47 2.92 -24.31 1.37
N GLN A 48 3.37 -23.20 1.96
CA GLN A 48 3.03 -21.85 1.51
C GLN A 48 3.50 -21.58 0.08
N ILE A 49 4.68 -22.10 -0.31
CA ILE A 49 5.21 -21.96 -1.67
C ILE A 49 4.28 -22.66 -2.67
N THR A 50 3.93 -23.92 -2.40
CA THR A 50 3.03 -24.71 -3.25
C THR A 50 1.66 -24.03 -3.40
N LYS A 51 1.13 -23.48 -2.31
CA LYS A 51 -0.14 -22.74 -2.33
C LYS A 51 -0.05 -21.50 -3.22
N ILE A 52 0.99 -20.69 -3.03
CA ILE A 52 1.21 -19.47 -3.84
C ILE A 52 1.31 -19.81 -5.32
N LEU A 53 2.07 -20.84 -5.70
CA LEU A 53 2.22 -21.24 -7.10
C LEU A 53 0.90 -21.70 -7.69
N LYS A 54 0.13 -22.53 -6.98
CA LYS A 54 -1.19 -23.00 -7.44
C LYS A 54 -2.18 -21.85 -7.63
N ASP A 55 -2.23 -20.92 -6.68
CA ASP A 55 -3.13 -19.76 -6.75
C ASP A 55 -2.70 -18.79 -7.86
N LEU A 56 -1.40 -18.70 -8.13
CA LEU A 56 -0.81 -17.89 -9.19
C LEU A 56 -1.16 -18.46 -10.57
N ASP A 57 -1.01 -19.77 -10.78
CA ASP A 57 -1.41 -20.46 -12.03
C ASP A 57 -2.89 -20.23 -12.31
N ALA A 58 -3.75 -20.45 -11.32
CA ALA A 58 -5.19 -20.23 -11.45
C ALA A 58 -5.54 -18.77 -11.79
N TRP A 59 -4.81 -17.80 -11.22
CA TRP A 59 -5.00 -16.39 -11.54
C TRP A 59 -4.54 -16.06 -12.96
N MET A 60 -3.41 -16.61 -13.41
CA MET A 60 -2.91 -16.42 -14.77
C MET A 60 -3.89 -16.98 -15.80
N ASP A 61 -4.40 -18.19 -15.57
CA ASP A 61 -5.43 -18.81 -16.42
C ASP A 61 -6.70 -17.96 -16.48
N GLN A 62 -7.19 -17.50 -15.35
CA GLN A 62 -8.38 -16.64 -15.28
C GLN A 62 -8.22 -15.33 -16.06
N LYS A 63 -7.00 -14.78 -16.08
CA LYS A 63 -6.67 -13.53 -16.77
C LYS A 63 -6.24 -13.76 -18.24
N GLY A 64 -5.97 -15.01 -18.63
CA GLY A 64 -5.51 -15.37 -19.97
C GLY A 64 -4.04 -15.09 -20.23
N TYR A 65 -3.23 -14.87 -19.20
CA TYR A 65 -1.78 -14.68 -19.32
C TYR A 65 -1.06 -16.02 -19.47
N LYS A 66 -0.10 -16.09 -20.38
CA LYS A 66 0.69 -17.30 -20.67
C LYS A 66 2.09 -17.23 -20.06
N SER A 67 2.58 -16.04 -19.75
CA SER A 67 3.90 -15.86 -19.13
C SER A 67 3.93 -14.59 -18.26
N PHE A 68 4.88 -14.55 -17.34
CA PHE A 68 5.13 -13.34 -16.54
C PHE A 68 5.69 -12.18 -17.36
N ASP A 69 6.26 -12.44 -18.53
CA ASP A 69 6.77 -11.38 -19.40
C ASP A 69 5.66 -10.48 -19.92
N GLU A 70 4.43 -11.02 -20.03
CA GLU A 70 3.25 -10.25 -20.44
C GLU A 70 2.80 -9.22 -19.42
N ILE A 71 3.11 -9.45 -18.15
CA ILE A 71 2.70 -8.58 -17.04
C ILE A 71 3.85 -7.84 -16.38
N ARG A 72 5.11 -8.17 -16.72
CA ARG A 72 6.26 -7.53 -16.09
C ARG A 72 6.32 -6.05 -16.43
N GLY A 73 6.31 -5.23 -15.38
CA GLY A 73 6.44 -3.78 -15.52
C GLY A 73 5.21 -3.06 -16.03
N ILE A 74 4.08 -3.73 -16.29
CA ILE A 74 2.90 -3.09 -16.88
C ILE A 74 2.33 -1.97 -16.03
N ALA A 75 2.51 -2.02 -14.71
CA ALA A 75 2.03 -0.99 -13.78
C ALA A 75 2.99 0.21 -13.68
N LEU A 76 4.22 0.12 -14.19
CA LEU A 76 5.20 1.20 -14.07
C LEU A 76 4.73 2.51 -14.70
N LYS A 77 3.98 2.44 -15.79
CA LYS A 77 3.44 3.62 -16.50
C LYS A 77 2.41 4.39 -15.66
N ASP A 78 1.71 3.70 -14.75
CA ASP A 78 0.62 4.27 -13.95
C ASP A 78 1.12 4.78 -12.59
N ILE A 79 2.40 4.55 -12.26
CA ILE A 79 3.01 5.03 -11.03
C ILE A 79 3.57 6.43 -11.24
N THR A 80 3.14 7.35 -10.38
CA THR A 80 3.63 8.72 -10.34
C THR A 80 5.09 8.78 -9.87
N THR A 81 5.89 9.68 -10.42
CA THR A 81 7.26 9.92 -9.97
C THR A 81 7.28 10.83 -8.73
N VAL A 82 8.39 10.81 -7.98
CA VAL A 82 8.57 11.63 -6.78
C VAL A 82 8.45 13.13 -7.11
N GLU A 83 9.00 13.56 -8.26
CA GLU A 83 8.90 14.94 -8.73
C GLU A 83 7.44 15.36 -8.94
N LYS A 84 6.65 14.54 -9.62
CA LYS A 84 5.22 14.81 -9.81
C LYS A 84 4.43 14.78 -8.51
N LEU A 85 4.80 13.90 -7.56
CA LEU A 85 4.19 13.90 -6.22
C LEU A 85 4.46 15.20 -5.47
N ALA A 86 5.66 15.76 -5.60
CA ALA A 86 6.01 17.04 -4.97
C ALA A 86 5.23 18.24 -5.54
N GLU A 87 4.76 18.14 -6.79
CA GLU A 87 3.92 19.17 -7.44
C GLU A 87 2.43 19.04 -7.06
N MET A 88 2.01 17.88 -6.52
CA MET A 88 0.62 17.68 -6.13
C MET A 88 0.27 18.47 -4.86
N PRO A 89 -0.95 19.00 -4.75
CA PRO A 89 -1.36 19.67 -3.53
C PRO A 89 -1.30 18.68 -2.35
N PRO A 90 -0.80 19.12 -1.19
CA PRO A 90 -0.71 18.27 -0.02
C PRO A 90 -2.11 17.81 0.42
N LEU A 91 -2.24 16.53 0.76
CA LEU A 91 -3.47 15.98 1.30
C LEU A 91 -3.51 16.19 2.83
N PHE A 92 -4.70 16.45 3.35
CA PHE A 92 -4.93 16.62 4.78
C PHE A 92 -6.08 15.74 5.26
N ALA A 93 -6.05 15.37 6.54
CA ALA A 93 -7.16 14.68 7.17
C ALA A 93 -8.32 15.66 7.40
N GLU A 94 -9.48 15.35 6.83
CA GLU A 94 -10.75 16.00 7.15
C GLU A 94 -11.61 15.08 7.98
N ILE A 95 -12.10 15.57 9.11
CA ILE A 95 -12.90 14.81 10.06
C ILE A 95 -14.35 15.29 9.99
N ASP A 96 -15.22 14.37 9.59
CA ASP A 96 -16.68 14.58 9.56
C ASP A 96 -17.19 14.54 11.01
N ALA A 97 -17.64 15.71 11.51
CA ALA A 97 -18.10 15.85 12.89
C ALA A 97 -19.37 15.04 13.17
N ASP A 98 -20.25 14.86 12.18
CA ASP A 98 -21.50 14.12 12.33
C ASP A 98 -21.27 12.62 12.48
N LYS A 99 -20.18 12.11 11.91
CA LYS A 99 -19.78 10.70 12.03
C LYS A 99 -18.80 10.45 13.17
N CYS A 100 -18.15 11.49 13.67
CA CYS A 100 -17.10 11.35 14.68
C CYS A 100 -17.71 10.99 16.04
N THR A 101 -17.27 9.87 16.60
CA THR A 101 -17.69 9.41 17.95
C THR A 101 -16.80 9.94 19.07
N GLY A 102 -15.80 10.77 18.77
CA GLY A 102 -14.88 11.35 19.75
C GLY A 102 -14.00 10.34 20.48
N CYS A 103 -13.83 9.13 19.97
CA CYS A 103 -13.07 8.05 20.63
C CYS A 103 -11.59 8.36 20.83
N GLY A 104 -11.04 9.35 20.12
CA GLY A 104 -9.66 9.82 20.25
C GLY A 104 -8.58 8.87 19.71
N LEU A 105 -8.93 7.80 19.02
CA LEU A 105 -7.98 6.86 18.47
C LEU A 105 -7.06 7.54 17.44
N CYS A 106 -7.60 8.36 16.57
CA CYS A 106 -6.86 9.15 15.58
C CYS A 106 -5.85 10.13 16.24
N LYS A 107 -6.22 10.77 17.36
CA LYS A 107 -5.33 11.64 18.12
C LYS A 107 -4.14 10.86 18.70
N ARG A 108 -4.40 9.70 19.32
CA ARG A 108 -3.35 8.86 19.92
C ARG A 108 -2.38 8.28 18.89
N SER A 109 -2.87 8.02 17.67
CA SER A 109 -2.08 7.41 16.61
C SER A 109 -1.37 8.43 15.70
N CYS A 110 -1.66 9.73 15.86
CA CYS A 110 -1.07 10.76 15.01
C CYS A 110 0.37 11.06 15.43
N PHE A 111 1.34 10.62 14.62
CA PHE A 111 2.76 10.89 14.84
C PHE A 111 3.08 12.40 14.80
N TYR A 112 2.42 13.14 13.92
CA TYR A 112 2.61 14.58 13.73
C TYR A 112 1.86 15.44 14.76
N ARG A 113 1.10 14.82 15.69
CA ARG A 113 0.27 15.52 16.66
C ARG A 113 -0.66 16.56 16.04
N ALA A 114 -1.10 16.29 14.83
CA ALA A 114 -1.97 17.18 14.06
C ALA A 114 -3.47 17.04 14.44
N ILE A 115 -3.84 16.13 15.34
CA ILE A 115 -5.25 15.90 15.69
C ILE A 115 -5.47 16.21 17.17
N GLU A 116 -6.43 17.08 17.42
CA GLU A 116 -6.86 17.46 18.77
C GLU A 116 -8.33 17.11 18.98
N LYS A 117 -8.68 16.83 20.25
CA LYS A 117 -10.09 16.64 20.63
C LYS A 117 -10.69 18.01 20.99
N GLN A 118 -11.80 18.34 20.37
CA GLN A 118 -12.58 19.58 20.59
C GLN A 118 -13.99 19.18 21.02
N GLY A 119 -14.24 19.22 22.34
CA GLY A 119 -15.51 18.72 22.89
C GLY A 119 -15.66 17.22 22.62
N ASP A 120 -16.74 16.85 21.97
CA ASP A 120 -17.09 15.44 21.64
C ASP A 120 -16.57 14.94 20.31
N VAL A 121 -15.86 15.77 19.55
CA VAL A 121 -15.30 15.41 18.24
C VAL A 121 -13.80 15.66 18.19
N CYS A 122 -13.12 15.06 17.19
CA CYS A 122 -11.72 15.35 16.89
C CYS A 122 -11.65 16.32 15.71
N ALA A 123 -10.62 17.17 15.68
CA ALA A 123 -10.32 18.06 14.57
C ALA A 123 -8.84 17.94 14.17
N ALA A 124 -8.54 18.07 12.89
CA ALA A 124 -7.19 18.04 12.36
C ALA A 124 -6.67 19.45 12.06
N ASP A 125 -5.46 19.73 12.49
CA ASP A 125 -4.71 20.94 12.15
C ASP A 125 -3.97 20.70 10.83
N LYS A 126 -4.42 21.37 9.76
CA LYS A 126 -3.85 21.24 8.42
C LYS A 126 -2.38 21.68 8.36
N SER A 127 -1.94 22.58 9.24
CA SER A 127 -0.56 23.06 9.27
C SER A 127 0.44 22.03 9.79
N LYS A 128 -0.05 21.02 10.51
CA LYS A 128 0.75 19.93 11.09
C LYS A 128 0.50 18.59 10.42
N CYS A 129 -0.57 18.48 9.61
CA CYS A 129 -0.96 17.22 8.98
C CYS A 129 -0.10 16.94 7.76
N ASP A 130 0.54 15.76 7.73
CA ASP A 130 1.37 15.29 6.61
C ASP A 130 0.59 14.38 5.63
N GLY A 131 -0.72 14.23 5.79
CA GLY A 131 -1.54 13.45 4.89
C GLY A 131 -1.26 11.93 4.86
N CYS A 132 -0.59 11.37 5.86
CA CYS A 132 -0.15 9.96 5.87
C CYS A 132 -1.29 8.92 5.87
N GLY A 133 -2.54 9.32 6.13
CA GLY A 133 -3.73 8.46 6.06
C GLY A 133 -3.94 7.49 7.21
N LEU A 134 -3.01 7.36 8.16
CA LEU A 134 -3.12 6.41 9.28
C LEU A 134 -4.42 6.59 10.08
N CYS A 135 -4.78 7.84 10.37
CA CYS A 135 -6.00 8.16 11.13
C CYS A 135 -7.28 7.74 10.39
N ALA A 136 -7.30 7.85 9.06
CA ALA A 136 -8.44 7.44 8.24
C ALA A 136 -8.63 5.90 8.26
N GLN A 137 -7.52 5.14 8.18
CA GLN A 137 -7.55 3.68 8.22
C GLN A 137 -7.97 3.15 9.61
N LEU A 138 -7.56 3.82 10.68
CA LEU A 138 -7.85 3.40 12.05
C LEU A 138 -9.22 3.86 12.56
N CYS A 139 -9.93 4.75 11.83
CA CYS A 139 -11.20 5.29 12.30
C CYS A 139 -12.34 4.25 12.22
N PRO A 140 -12.88 3.77 13.36
CA PRO A 140 -13.94 2.76 13.35
C PRO A 140 -15.25 3.32 12.79
N ALA A 141 -15.48 4.62 12.95
CA ALA A 141 -16.65 5.32 12.43
C ALA A 141 -16.50 5.77 10.97
N LYS A 142 -15.33 5.52 10.32
CA LYS A 142 -15.02 5.98 8.97
C LYS A 142 -15.31 7.48 8.76
N ALA A 143 -15.09 8.27 9.81
CA ALA A 143 -15.35 9.70 9.84
C ALA A 143 -14.21 10.54 9.24
N ILE A 144 -13.14 9.94 8.73
CA ILE A 144 -11.93 10.66 8.29
C ILE A 144 -11.65 10.34 6.83
N THR A 145 -11.49 11.37 6.03
CA THR A 145 -11.06 11.31 4.63
C THR A 145 -9.79 12.13 4.44
N LEU A 146 -9.03 11.83 3.39
CA LEU A 146 -7.92 12.68 2.95
C LEU A 146 -8.39 13.52 1.76
N ARG A 147 -8.16 14.81 1.82
CA ARG A 147 -8.47 15.78 0.76
C ARG A 147 -7.39 16.84 0.67
#